data_c0eae58809ba70fd886beb7dfcd82333
#
_entry.id   c0eae58809ba70fd886beb7dfcd82333
#
_cell.length_a   1.000
_cell.length_b   1.000
_cell.length_c   1.000
_cell.angle_alpha   90.00
_cell.angle_beta   90.00
_cell.angle_gamma   90.00
#
_symmetry.space_group_name_H-M   'P 1'
#
loop_
_entity.id
_entity.type
_entity.pdbx_description
1 polymer ?
#
loop_
_entity_poly.entity_id
_entity_poly.type
_entity_poly.pdbx_seq_one_letter_code
_entity_poly.pdbx_strand_id
1 'polypeptide(L)'
;MRSAGVLMPITSLPSPWGIGTLGRSAREFLDFLAESGQTYWQLLPIGPTGYGDSPYQPFSSYAGNPYLIDLDDLAKVGLLLPEEYQGIQWSTNPARVDYGLLYQKRFQVLKKAVDRLWANNKQAVQCFCDKESYWLEDYSLFMSLKSYFGGRPWKEWPEELRHRERESMSQAKAEMESDILFWKGVQFLFFEQWERLKSLAEAKGISIIGDIPIYVAEDSSDVWAHSDQFQMDADLHPTRVAGCPPDGFSADGQLWGNPLFNWEQMRADGYHWWLHRISFQFRFYDVLRIDHFRGFDAYYAIPASAETAKEGTWEAGPGLDFFRAVEKVVGQRPIIAEDLGFLTPSVHQLLKNTGYPGMKVLEFAFDSRDGGGRTYQPHNYPTNCVAYVGTHDNDTALGWISTASPEDVALAREYLHLDSIEGENWGMMRAIWSSTADYAIVQMQDLLGLSSEGRINTPSTLGGNWQWRALPG
;
A
#
# COMPACT_ATOMS: atom_id res chain seq x y z
N MET A 1 18.23 2.03 18.99
CA MET A 1 18.55 0.56 19.03
C MET A 1 18.30 0.05 17.64
N ARG A 2 19.24 -0.72 17.08
CA ARG A 2 19.04 -1.30 15.74
C ARG A 2 17.97 -2.38 15.76
N SER A 3 17.18 -2.44 14.72
CA SER A 3 16.01 -3.29 14.64
C SER A 3 15.91 -3.97 13.27
N ALA A 4 15.32 -5.15 13.23
CA ALA A 4 15.12 -5.90 12.01
C ALA A 4 13.65 -6.29 11.84
N GLY A 5 13.23 -6.52 10.61
CA GLY A 5 11.88 -6.92 10.30
C GLY A 5 11.75 -7.62 8.95
N VAL A 6 10.54 -8.06 8.67
CA VAL A 6 10.20 -8.77 7.43
C VAL A 6 9.11 -8.02 6.68
N LEU A 7 9.31 -7.82 5.38
CA LEU A 7 8.28 -7.37 4.45
C LEU A 7 7.50 -8.60 3.98
N MET A 8 6.21 -8.65 4.32
CA MET A 8 5.28 -9.71 3.93
C MET A 8 3.88 -9.14 3.79
N PRO A 9 3.35 -8.98 2.58
CA PRO A 9 1.97 -8.55 2.40
C PRO A 9 0.99 -9.54 3.03
N ILE A 10 -0.07 -9.05 3.67
CA ILE A 10 -1.12 -9.94 4.21
C ILE A 10 -1.70 -10.81 3.10
N THR A 11 -1.90 -10.26 1.91
CA THR A 11 -2.40 -10.97 0.73
C THR A 11 -1.57 -12.21 0.38
N SER A 12 -0.27 -12.17 0.71
CA SER A 12 0.70 -13.24 0.40
C SER A 12 0.80 -14.33 1.48
N LEU A 13 0.12 -14.17 2.61
CA LEU A 13 0.07 -15.20 3.65
C LEU A 13 -0.65 -16.48 3.16
N PRO A 14 -0.27 -17.67 3.64
CA PRO A 14 -0.98 -18.91 3.36
C PRO A 14 -2.43 -18.82 3.85
N SER A 15 -3.38 -19.29 3.07
CA SER A 15 -4.79 -19.34 3.47
C SER A 15 -5.57 -20.26 2.52
N PRO A 16 -6.56 -21.01 2.97
CA PRO A 16 -7.45 -21.77 2.12
C PRO A 16 -8.44 -20.89 1.34
N TRP A 17 -8.52 -19.59 1.66
CA TRP A 17 -9.54 -18.67 1.14
C TRP A 17 -9.10 -17.88 -0.10
N GLY A 18 -8.11 -18.37 -0.85
CA GLY A 18 -7.65 -17.81 -2.13
C GLY A 18 -6.74 -16.58 -2.02
N ILE A 19 -6.61 -15.99 -0.85
CA ILE A 19 -5.79 -14.83 -0.51
C ILE A 19 -5.43 -14.89 0.97
N GLY A 20 -4.31 -14.31 1.38
CA GLY A 20 -3.99 -14.16 2.79
C GLY A 20 -5.03 -13.28 3.51
N THR A 21 -5.31 -13.59 4.77
CA THR A 21 -6.36 -12.93 5.58
C THR A 21 -5.83 -12.50 6.94
N LEU A 22 -6.61 -11.67 7.65
CA LEU A 22 -6.36 -11.23 9.04
C LEU A 22 -6.58 -12.34 10.07
N GLY A 23 -6.63 -13.60 9.61
CA GLY A 23 -6.97 -14.78 10.37
C GLY A 23 -5.77 -15.51 10.99
N ARG A 24 -5.86 -16.84 10.95
CA ARG A 24 -4.89 -17.74 11.59
C ARG A 24 -3.45 -17.49 11.10
N SER A 25 -3.22 -17.45 9.80
CA SER A 25 -1.86 -17.34 9.26
C SER A 25 -1.20 -16.00 9.60
N ALA A 26 -1.99 -14.91 9.72
CA ALA A 26 -1.45 -13.64 10.18
C ALA A 26 -0.99 -13.69 11.64
N ARG A 27 -1.74 -14.42 12.49
CA ARG A 27 -1.35 -14.65 13.89
C ARG A 27 -0.10 -15.54 14.00
N GLU A 28 -0.04 -16.62 13.22
CA GLU A 28 1.13 -17.50 13.14
C GLU A 28 2.37 -16.76 12.60
N PHE A 29 2.20 -15.84 11.69
CA PHE A 29 3.30 -15.00 11.20
C PHE A 29 3.82 -14.04 12.29
N LEU A 30 2.96 -13.49 13.14
CA LEU A 30 3.40 -12.74 14.32
C LEU A 30 4.17 -13.61 15.31
N ASP A 31 3.78 -14.89 15.48
CA ASP A 31 4.54 -15.84 16.31
C ASP A 31 5.94 -16.07 15.72
N PHE A 32 6.02 -16.33 14.41
CA PHE A 32 7.29 -16.48 13.70
C PHE A 32 8.20 -15.26 13.86
N LEU A 33 7.67 -14.05 13.70
CA LEU A 33 8.47 -12.82 13.86
C LEU A 33 9.02 -12.69 15.28
N ALA A 34 8.18 -12.94 16.31
CA ALA A 34 8.60 -12.85 17.71
C ALA A 34 9.65 -13.91 18.05
N GLU A 35 9.46 -15.17 17.62
CA GLU A 35 10.38 -16.28 17.87
C GLU A 35 11.72 -16.10 17.15
N SER A 36 11.72 -15.49 15.95
CA SER A 36 12.93 -15.17 15.20
C SER A 36 13.62 -13.86 15.63
N GLY A 37 13.09 -13.18 16.65
CA GLY A 37 13.66 -11.92 17.18
C GLY A 37 13.47 -10.72 16.26
N GLN A 38 12.55 -10.80 15.30
CA GLN A 38 12.15 -9.67 14.50
C GLN A 38 11.27 -8.71 15.30
N THR A 39 11.35 -7.43 15.03
CA THR A 39 10.58 -6.40 15.73
C THR A 39 9.64 -5.62 14.83
N TYR A 40 9.76 -5.81 13.52
CA TYR A 40 8.92 -5.15 12.53
C TYR A 40 8.28 -6.13 11.55
N TRP A 41 7.02 -5.88 11.27
CA TRP A 41 6.30 -6.44 10.13
C TRP A 41 5.97 -5.31 9.15
N GLN A 42 6.61 -5.29 7.99
CA GLN A 42 6.28 -4.31 6.95
C GLN A 42 5.19 -4.85 6.03
N LEU A 43 4.16 -4.06 5.84
CA LEU A 43 3.03 -4.31 4.97
C LEU A 43 3.10 -3.42 3.72
N LEU A 44 2.37 -3.82 2.68
CA LEU A 44 1.94 -2.94 1.60
C LEU A 44 0.61 -2.28 1.98
N PRO A 45 0.13 -1.26 1.23
CA PRO A 45 -1.17 -0.66 1.52
C PRO A 45 -2.28 -1.71 1.59
N ILE A 46 -3.14 -1.63 2.61
CA ILE A 46 -4.20 -2.61 2.90
C ILE A 46 -5.59 -2.15 2.50
N GLY A 47 -5.67 -1.15 1.60
CA GLY A 47 -6.93 -0.63 1.09
C GLY A 47 -7.57 -1.54 0.02
N PRO A 48 -8.85 -1.29 -0.31
CA PRO A 48 -9.59 -2.05 -1.32
C PRO A 48 -9.02 -1.78 -2.71
N THR A 49 -8.54 -2.83 -3.38
CA THR A 49 -7.93 -2.73 -4.71
C THR A 49 -8.97 -2.59 -5.82
N GLY A 50 -8.61 -1.82 -6.85
CA GLY A 50 -9.38 -1.65 -8.07
C GLY A 50 -8.90 -2.54 -9.21
N TYR A 51 -9.15 -2.11 -10.45
CA TYR A 51 -8.65 -2.75 -11.66
C TYR A 51 -7.12 -2.75 -11.65
N GLY A 52 -6.53 -3.91 -11.97
CA GLY A 52 -5.07 -4.12 -11.94
C GLY A 52 -4.53 -4.59 -10.59
N ASP A 53 -5.39 -4.75 -9.58
CA ASP A 53 -5.10 -5.36 -8.28
C ASP A 53 -4.00 -4.68 -7.44
N SER A 54 -3.53 -3.50 -7.89
CA SER A 54 -2.47 -2.76 -7.21
C SER A 54 -2.95 -2.19 -5.87
N PRO A 55 -2.26 -2.46 -4.76
CA PRO A 55 -2.57 -1.86 -3.48
C PRO A 55 -2.27 -0.35 -3.43
N TYR A 56 -1.52 0.18 -4.40
CA TYR A 56 -1.20 1.61 -4.52
C TYR A 56 -2.26 2.42 -5.29
N GLN A 57 -3.31 1.75 -5.79
CA GLN A 57 -4.46 2.37 -6.47
C GLN A 57 -5.78 1.98 -5.78
N PRO A 58 -5.93 2.23 -4.47
CA PRO A 58 -7.12 1.82 -3.74
C PRO A 58 -8.32 2.73 -4.04
N PHE A 59 -9.52 2.19 -3.89
CA PHE A 59 -10.77 2.97 -3.97
C PHE A 59 -10.95 3.96 -2.80
N SER A 60 -10.15 3.86 -1.76
CA SER A 60 -10.18 4.75 -0.61
C SER A 60 -8.85 4.73 0.15
N SER A 61 -8.43 5.89 0.64
CA SER A 61 -7.29 6.03 1.55
C SER A 61 -7.59 5.59 2.99
N TYR A 62 -8.83 5.24 3.30
CA TYR A 62 -9.30 4.93 4.66
C TYR A 62 -9.82 3.50 4.80
N ALA A 63 -10.51 3.02 3.77
CA ALA A 63 -11.16 1.71 3.82
C ALA A 63 -10.17 0.56 3.83
N GLY A 64 -10.50 -0.50 4.56
CA GLY A 64 -9.76 -1.75 4.51
C GLY A 64 -10.21 -2.65 3.37
N ASN A 65 -9.29 -3.49 2.88
CA ASN A 65 -9.55 -4.43 1.79
C ASN A 65 -10.48 -5.57 2.24
N PRO A 66 -11.68 -5.69 1.67
CA PRO A 66 -12.64 -6.74 2.04
C PRO A 66 -12.11 -8.17 1.87
N TYR A 67 -11.15 -8.37 0.94
CA TYR A 67 -10.57 -9.69 0.72
C TYR A 67 -9.75 -10.19 1.90
N LEU A 68 -9.24 -9.30 2.76
CA LEU A 68 -8.44 -9.66 3.93
C LEU A 68 -9.29 -10.14 5.11
N ILE A 69 -10.62 -9.99 5.07
CA ILE A 69 -11.51 -10.48 6.12
C ILE A 69 -11.44 -12.02 6.17
N ASP A 70 -11.11 -12.58 7.31
CA ASP A 70 -11.01 -14.03 7.52
C ASP A 70 -12.39 -14.66 7.73
N LEU A 71 -12.71 -15.67 6.93
CA LEU A 71 -14.02 -16.32 6.96
C LEU A 71 -14.19 -17.26 8.13
N ASP A 72 -13.11 -17.93 8.58
CA ASP A 72 -13.17 -18.81 9.77
C ASP A 72 -13.41 -17.99 11.03
N ASP A 73 -12.83 -16.80 11.14
CA ASP A 73 -13.07 -15.94 12.29
C ASP A 73 -14.52 -15.40 12.28
N LEU A 74 -15.13 -15.17 11.10
CA LEU A 74 -16.55 -14.86 11.01
C LEU A 74 -17.44 -16.06 11.42
N ALA A 75 -17.04 -17.27 11.07
CA ALA A 75 -17.76 -18.48 11.48
C ALA A 75 -17.68 -18.71 12.99
N LYS A 76 -16.53 -18.49 13.62
CA LYS A 76 -16.36 -18.61 15.08
C LYS A 76 -17.29 -17.69 15.89
N VAL A 77 -17.64 -16.54 15.35
CA VAL A 77 -18.57 -15.59 15.98
C VAL A 77 -20.02 -15.74 15.48
N GLY A 78 -20.31 -16.77 14.70
CA GLY A 78 -21.67 -17.12 14.26
C GLY A 78 -22.21 -16.25 13.10
N LEU A 79 -21.34 -15.49 12.41
CA LEU A 79 -21.73 -14.67 11.27
C LEU A 79 -21.72 -15.46 9.95
N LEU A 80 -21.02 -16.60 9.88
CA LEU A 80 -21.04 -17.54 8.77
C LEU A 80 -21.25 -18.96 9.27
N LEU A 81 -21.81 -19.81 8.41
CA LEU A 81 -21.84 -21.25 8.60
C LEU A 81 -20.74 -21.88 7.71
N PRO A 82 -20.06 -22.96 8.17
CA PRO A 82 -18.99 -23.61 7.40
C PRO A 82 -19.42 -24.00 5.96
N GLU A 83 -20.62 -24.50 5.78
CA GLU A 83 -21.18 -24.90 4.49
C GLU A 83 -21.38 -23.74 3.50
N GLU A 84 -21.31 -22.49 3.96
CA GLU A 84 -21.51 -21.31 3.13
C GLU A 84 -20.24 -20.87 2.40
N TYR A 85 -19.05 -21.36 2.82
CA TYR A 85 -17.79 -20.93 2.24
C TYR A 85 -16.73 -22.02 2.05
N GLN A 86 -16.75 -23.11 2.82
CA GLN A 86 -15.72 -24.16 2.77
C GLN A 86 -15.74 -24.96 1.46
N GLY A 87 -16.91 -25.13 0.82
CA GLY A 87 -17.05 -25.83 -0.44
C GLY A 87 -16.75 -25.00 -1.69
N ILE A 88 -16.37 -23.71 -1.52
CA ILE A 88 -16.12 -22.81 -2.63
C ILE A 88 -14.65 -22.94 -3.07
N GLN A 89 -14.43 -23.10 -4.37
CA GLN A 89 -13.08 -23.00 -4.94
C GLN A 89 -12.66 -21.53 -4.98
N TRP A 90 -11.68 -21.17 -4.16
CA TRP A 90 -11.19 -19.80 -4.00
C TRP A 90 -9.96 -19.46 -4.85
N SER A 91 -9.26 -20.46 -5.36
CA SER A 91 -8.08 -20.29 -6.19
C SER A 91 -7.91 -21.49 -7.09
N THR A 92 -7.32 -21.28 -8.26
CA THR A 92 -6.86 -22.35 -9.17
C THR A 92 -5.40 -22.75 -8.91
N ASN A 93 -4.64 -21.86 -8.25
CA ASN A 93 -3.24 -22.08 -7.88
C ASN A 93 -3.01 -21.57 -6.44
N PRO A 94 -2.66 -22.43 -5.48
CA PRO A 94 -2.47 -22.00 -4.09
C PRO A 94 -1.31 -21.01 -3.88
N ALA A 95 -0.33 -20.98 -4.79
CA ALA A 95 0.80 -20.05 -4.76
C ALA A 95 0.49 -18.67 -5.35
N ARG A 96 -0.74 -18.45 -5.84
CA ARG A 96 -1.15 -17.18 -6.44
C ARG A 96 -2.57 -16.79 -6.05
N VAL A 97 -2.78 -15.48 -5.90
CA VAL A 97 -4.12 -14.91 -5.75
C VAL A 97 -4.82 -14.90 -7.11
N ASP A 98 -6.05 -15.40 -7.15
CA ASP A 98 -6.95 -15.28 -8.30
C ASP A 98 -8.02 -14.21 -7.97
N TYR A 99 -7.69 -12.95 -8.28
CA TYR A 99 -8.56 -11.82 -7.97
C TYR A 99 -9.91 -11.89 -8.71
N GLY A 100 -9.93 -12.50 -9.90
CA GLY A 100 -11.18 -12.72 -10.66
C GLY A 100 -12.15 -13.65 -9.92
N LEU A 101 -11.64 -14.75 -9.36
CA LEU A 101 -12.46 -15.67 -8.56
C LEU A 101 -12.90 -15.01 -7.24
N LEU A 102 -12.01 -14.23 -6.60
CA LEU A 102 -12.36 -13.50 -5.38
C LEU A 102 -13.48 -12.49 -5.64
N TYR A 103 -13.37 -11.70 -6.71
CA TYR A 103 -14.38 -10.73 -7.09
C TYR A 103 -15.76 -11.37 -7.31
N GLN A 104 -15.80 -12.51 -7.99
CA GLN A 104 -17.06 -13.21 -8.27
C GLN A 104 -17.71 -13.84 -7.04
N LYS A 105 -16.92 -14.29 -6.05
CA LYS A 105 -17.42 -15.17 -4.98
C LYS A 105 -17.41 -14.54 -3.60
N ARG A 106 -16.40 -13.71 -3.29
CA ARG A 106 -16.14 -13.21 -1.94
C ARG A 106 -17.29 -12.37 -1.39
N PHE A 107 -17.80 -11.47 -2.20
CA PHE A 107 -18.85 -10.54 -1.79
C PHE A 107 -20.19 -11.25 -1.51
N GLN A 108 -20.47 -12.35 -2.20
CA GLN A 108 -21.68 -13.16 -1.94
C GLN A 108 -21.65 -13.82 -0.56
N VAL A 109 -20.47 -14.26 -0.12
CA VAL A 109 -20.27 -14.82 1.23
C VAL A 109 -20.30 -13.71 2.29
N LEU A 110 -19.60 -12.60 2.05
CA LEU A 110 -19.62 -11.47 2.97
C LEU A 110 -21.02 -10.87 3.15
N LYS A 111 -21.87 -10.90 2.11
CA LYS A 111 -23.26 -10.43 2.21
C LYS A 111 -24.03 -11.18 3.29
N LYS A 112 -23.88 -12.50 3.36
CA LYS A 112 -24.54 -13.30 4.40
C LYS A 112 -24.06 -12.95 5.80
N ALA A 113 -22.73 -12.73 5.95
CA ALA A 113 -22.16 -12.34 7.22
C ALA A 113 -22.66 -10.95 7.67
N VAL A 114 -22.71 -9.99 6.73
CA VAL A 114 -23.18 -8.63 7.01
C VAL A 114 -24.68 -8.61 7.35
N ASP A 115 -25.52 -9.40 6.66
CA ASP A 115 -26.94 -9.49 6.99
C ASP A 115 -27.17 -9.99 8.43
N ARG A 116 -26.41 -11.01 8.87
CA ARG A 116 -26.45 -11.49 10.26
C ARG A 116 -25.85 -10.47 11.23
N LEU A 117 -24.80 -9.77 10.83
CA LEU A 117 -24.17 -8.73 11.65
C LEU A 117 -25.18 -7.63 11.99
N TRP A 118 -25.89 -7.08 10.99
CA TRP A 118 -26.91 -6.05 11.22
C TRP A 118 -28.10 -6.55 12.05
N ALA A 119 -28.48 -7.81 11.89
CA ALA A 119 -29.54 -8.42 12.69
C ALA A 119 -29.16 -8.57 14.16
N ASN A 120 -27.90 -8.92 14.46
CA ASN A 120 -27.48 -9.32 15.80
C ASN A 120 -26.70 -8.22 16.56
N ASN A 121 -26.00 -7.32 15.86
CA ASN A 121 -25.05 -6.39 16.43
C ASN A 121 -25.27 -4.94 15.95
N LYS A 122 -26.49 -4.58 15.59
CA LYS A 122 -26.86 -3.28 14.99
C LYS A 122 -26.25 -2.09 15.74
N GLN A 123 -26.30 -2.09 17.06
CA GLN A 123 -25.81 -0.97 17.87
C GLN A 123 -24.29 -0.78 17.73
N ALA A 124 -23.51 -1.87 17.75
CA ALA A 124 -22.06 -1.79 17.61
C ALA A 124 -21.68 -1.29 16.21
N VAL A 125 -22.36 -1.78 15.16
CA VAL A 125 -22.13 -1.31 13.79
C VAL A 125 -22.49 0.17 13.66
N GLN A 126 -23.59 0.61 14.26
CA GLN A 126 -23.98 2.02 14.21
C GLN A 126 -22.96 2.92 14.91
N CYS A 127 -22.47 2.54 16.11
CA CYS A 127 -21.40 3.27 16.79
C CYS A 127 -20.13 3.38 15.94
N PHE A 128 -19.76 2.31 15.22
CA PHE A 128 -18.65 2.36 14.25
C PHE A 128 -18.94 3.34 13.12
N CYS A 129 -20.14 3.29 12.52
CA CYS A 129 -20.53 4.19 11.44
C CYS A 129 -20.49 5.65 11.88
N ASP A 130 -20.96 5.95 13.08
CA ASP A 130 -20.94 7.32 13.63
C ASP A 130 -19.49 7.80 13.85
N LYS A 131 -18.62 6.94 14.40
CA LYS A 131 -17.20 7.23 14.62
C LYS A 131 -16.44 7.47 13.32
N GLU A 132 -16.72 6.69 12.29
CA GLU A 132 -16.02 6.70 11.01
C GLU A 132 -16.73 7.53 9.93
N SER A 133 -17.74 8.32 10.29
CA SER A 133 -18.63 9.05 9.37
C SER A 133 -17.90 9.99 8.40
N TYR A 134 -16.71 10.50 8.77
CA TYR A 134 -15.89 11.39 7.93
C TYR A 134 -15.58 10.81 6.54
N TRP A 135 -15.34 9.51 6.45
CA TRP A 135 -14.99 8.84 5.20
C TRP A 135 -15.98 7.74 4.79
N LEU A 136 -16.58 7.05 5.79
CA LEU A 136 -17.35 5.84 5.56
C LEU A 136 -18.67 6.11 4.80
N GLU A 137 -19.28 7.26 5.01
CA GLU A 137 -20.50 7.68 4.31
C GLU A 137 -20.25 7.82 2.80
N ASP A 138 -19.18 8.52 2.43
CA ASP A 138 -18.83 8.74 1.04
C ASP A 138 -18.30 7.45 0.39
N TYR A 139 -17.46 6.68 1.08
CA TYR A 139 -16.97 5.40 0.59
C TYR A 139 -18.10 4.39 0.33
N SER A 140 -19.01 4.21 1.28
CA SER A 140 -20.09 3.24 1.13
C SER A 140 -21.05 3.60 -0.01
N LEU A 141 -21.37 4.87 -0.18
CA LEU A 141 -22.17 5.34 -1.31
C LEU A 141 -21.39 5.21 -2.63
N PHE A 142 -20.11 5.59 -2.67
CA PHE A 142 -19.24 5.42 -3.84
C PHE A 142 -19.22 3.97 -4.34
N MET A 143 -19.01 3.02 -3.44
CA MET A 143 -18.96 1.60 -3.78
C MET A 143 -20.34 1.07 -4.22
N SER A 144 -21.42 1.59 -3.65
CA SER A 144 -22.79 1.26 -4.07
C SER A 144 -23.09 1.76 -5.49
N LEU A 145 -22.74 3.02 -5.78
CA LEU A 145 -22.84 3.61 -7.12
C LEU A 145 -21.96 2.87 -8.13
N LYS A 146 -20.73 2.52 -7.74
CA LYS A 146 -19.84 1.73 -8.58
C LYS A 146 -20.44 0.38 -8.97
N SER A 147 -21.04 -0.30 -8.02
CA SER A 147 -21.78 -1.57 -8.28
C SER A 147 -22.97 -1.36 -9.19
N TYR A 148 -23.75 -0.32 -8.97
CA TYR A 148 -24.91 0.04 -9.78
C TYR A 148 -24.55 0.34 -11.25
N PHE A 149 -23.46 1.08 -11.47
CA PHE A 149 -22.94 1.39 -12.80
C PHE A 149 -22.00 0.32 -13.39
N GLY A 150 -21.99 -0.89 -12.84
CA GLY A 150 -21.25 -2.03 -13.40
C GLY A 150 -19.71 -1.87 -13.31
N GLY A 151 -19.23 -1.18 -12.31
CA GLY A 151 -17.78 -0.95 -12.06
C GLY A 151 -17.19 0.20 -12.85
N ARG A 152 -17.98 0.98 -13.61
CA ARG A 152 -17.48 2.14 -14.38
C ARG A 152 -16.82 3.18 -13.45
N PRO A 153 -15.76 3.86 -13.92
CA PRO A 153 -15.17 4.98 -13.21
C PRO A 153 -16.21 6.06 -12.90
N TRP A 154 -16.08 6.74 -11.75
CA TRP A 154 -17.04 7.76 -11.33
C TRP A 154 -17.14 8.95 -12.30
N LYS A 155 -16.09 9.22 -13.05
CA LYS A 155 -16.10 10.26 -14.11
C LYS A 155 -17.07 9.96 -15.26
N GLU A 156 -17.49 8.71 -15.41
CA GLU A 156 -18.47 8.28 -16.41
C GLU A 156 -19.93 8.24 -15.86
N TRP A 157 -20.13 8.59 -14.59
CA TRP A 157 -21.47 8.64 -13.99
C TRP A 157 -22.23 9.88 -14.50
N PRO A 158 -23.56 9.93 -14.32
CA PRO A 158 -24.36 11.11 -14.59
C PRO A 158 -23.77 12.37 -13.92
N GLU A 159 -23.92 13.51 -14.59
CA GLU A 159 -23.28 14.77 -14.19
C GLU A 159 -23.68 15.16 -12.76
N GLU A 160 -24.93 15.03 -12.39
CA GLU A 160 -25.45 15.33 -11.07
C GLU A 160 -24.84 14.47 -9.95
N LEU A 161 -24.45 13.24 -10.24
CA LEU A 161 -23.76 12.36 -9.30
C LEU A 161 -22.24 12.63 -9.27
N ARG A 162 -21.65 13.00 -10.41
CA ARG A 162 -20.25 13.44 -10.46
C ARG A 162 -20.04 14.71 -9.61
N HIS A 163 -20.92 15.69 -9.78
CA HIS A 163 -20.90 16.96 -9.05
C HIS A 163 -21.53 16.87 -7.64
N ARG A 164 -21.99 15.68 -7.24
CA ARG A 164 -22.56 15.41 -5.90
C ARG A 164 -23.73 16.35 -5.56
N GLU A 165 -24.62 16.61 -6.55
CA GLU A 165 -25.77 17.46 -6.35
C GLU A 165 -26.68 16.93 -5.23
N ARG A 166 -27.10 17.82 -4.34
CA ARG A 166 -27.77 17.45 -3.08
C ARG A 166 -29.00 16.55 -3.27
N GLU A 167 -29.81 16.81 -4.27
CA GLU A 167 -31.04 16.04 -4.53
C GLU A 167 -30.68 14.64 -5.03
N SER A 168 -29.80 14.55 -6.03
CA SER A 168 -29.34 13.26 -6.61
C SER A 168 -28.59 12.41 -5.58
N MET A 169 -27.79 13.03 -4.71
CA MET A 169 -27.16 12.34 -3.60
C MET A 169 -28.15 11.80 -2.58
N SER A 170 -29.19 12.57 -2.26
CA SER A 170 -30.22 12.14 -1.33
C SER A 170 -31.06 10.99 -1.92
N GLN A 171 -31.40 11.06 -3.20
CA GLN A 171 -32.10 10.00 -3.91
C GLN A 171 -31.26 8.72 -3.97
N ALA A 172 -29.99 8.82 -4.38
CA ALA A 172 -29.07 7.67 -4.45
C ALA A 172 -28.91 6.98 -3.08
N LYS A 173 -28.80 7.74 -2.00
CA LYS A 173 -28.73 7.19 -0.64
C LYS A 173 -29.99 6.41 -0.26
N ALA A 174 -31.16 6.90 -0.64
CA ALA A 174 -32.44 6.23 -0.35
C ALA A 174 -32.62 4.96 -1.20
N GLU A 175 -32.27 5.02 -2.49
CA GLU A 175 -32.41 3.88 -3.41
C GLU A 175 -31.40 2.75 -3.13
N MET A 176 -30.20 3.08 -2.63
CA MET A 176 -29.10 2.15 -2.39
C MET A 176 -28.85 1.84 -0.90
N GLU A 177 -29.82 2.09 -0.03
CA GLU A 177 -29.68 1.90 1.43
C GLU A 177 -29.11 0.50 1.78
N SER A 178 -29.63 -0.55 1.14
CA SER A 178 -29.17 -1.93 1.40
C SER A 178 -27.69 -2.14 1.03
N ASP A 179 -27.24 -1.56 -0.08
CA ASP A 179 -25.85 -1.69 -0.54
C ASP A 179 -24.90 -0.83 0.32
N ILE A 180 -25.34 0.34 0.72
CA ILE A 180 -24.62 1.21 1.68
C ILE A 180 -24.44 0.48 3.00
N LEU A 181 -25.48 -0.14 3.54
CA LEU A 181 -25.39 -0.93 4.78
C LEU A 181 -24.45 -2.14 4.62
N PHE A 182 -24.45 -2.77 3.44
CA PHE A 182 -23.48 -3.83 3.13
C PHE A 182 -22.05 -3.34 3.24
N TRP A 183 -21.68 -2.24 2.55
CA TRP A 183 -20.32 -1.73 2.58
C TRP A 183 -19.91 -1.24 3.97
N LYS A 184 -20.81 -0.60 4.71
CA LYS A 184 -20.58 -0.22 6.13
C LYS A 184 -20.31 -1.44 6.99
N GLY A 185 -21.08 -2.50 6.85
CA GLY A 185 -20.89 -3.75 7.58
C GLY A 185 -19.59 -4.46 7.23
N VAL A 186 -19.20 -4.47 5.95
CA VAL A 186 -17.91 -5.01 5.50
C VAL A 186 -16.75 -4.27 6.16
N GLN A 187 -16.79 -2.95 6.21
CA GLN A 187 -15.74 -2.17 6.87
C GLN A 187 -15.71 -2.42 8.38
N PHE A 188 -16.85 -2.52 9.05
CA PHE A 188 -16.89 -2.91 10.45
C PHE A 188 -16.19 -4.26 10.69
N LEU A 189 -16.47 -5.28 9.88
CA LEU A 189 -15.84 -6.60 10.01
C LEU A 189 -14.33 -6.56 9.79
N PHE A 190 -13.87 -5.75 8.81
CA PHE A 190 -12.45 -5.56 8.57
C PHE A 190 -11.76 -4.93 9.78
N PHE A 191 -12.31 -3.82 10.31
CA PHE A 191 -11.70 -3.09 11.42
C PHE A 191 -11.66 -3.93 12.70
N GLU A 192 -12.72 -4.70 12.99
CA GLU A 192 -12.75 -5.63 14.13
C GLU A 192 -11.63 -6.67 14.07
N GLN A 193 -11.37 -7.24 12.89
CA GLN A 193 -10.30 -8.21 12.72
C GLN A 193 -8.92 -7.55 12.73
N TRP A 194 -8.79 -6.38 12.13
CA TRP A 194 -7.55 -5.60 12.12
C TRP A 194 -7.14 -5.17 13.54
N GLU A 195 -8.05 -4.62 14.31
CA GLU A 195 -7.77 -4.17 15.68
C GLU A 195 -7.31 -5.33 16.58
N ARG A 196 -7.90 -6.52 16.38
CA ARG A 196 -7.44 -7.73 17.09
C ARG A 196 -6.03 -8.14 16.68
N LEU A 197 -5.71 -8.14 15.40
CA LEU A 197 -4.38 -8.47 14.91
C LEU A 197 -3.35 -7.45 15.39
N LYS A 198 -3.67 -6.17 15.33
CA LYS A 198 -2.82 -5.07 15.79
C LYS A 198 -2.52 -5.18 17.28
N SER A 199 -3.53 -5.45 18.10
CA SER A 199 -3.36 -5.67 19.55
C SER A 199 -2.48 -6.89 19.86
N LEU A 200 -2.58 -7.96 19.04
CA LEU A 200 -1.71 -9.12 19.17
C LEU A 200 -0.26 -8.80 18.80
N ALA A 201 -0.04 -8.03 17.73
CA ALA A 201 1.29 -7.57 17.32
C ALA A 201 1.94 -6.77 18.45
N GLU A 202 1.23 -5.81 19.03
CA GLU A 202 1.68 -5.01 20.16
C GLU A 202 2.04 -5.88 21.38
N ALA A 203 1.19 -6.84 21.74
CA ALA A 203 1.42 -7.76 22.85
C ALA A 203 2.68 -8.63 22.64
N LYS A 204 3.08 -8.87 21.40
CA LYS A 204 4.31 -9.61 21.02
C LYS A 204 5.52 -8.71 20.81
N GLY A 205 5.39 -7.40 20.98
CA GLY A 205 6.46 -6.44 20.73
C GLY A 205 6.79 -6.24 19.25
N ILE A 206 5.86 -6.57 18.36
CA ILE A 206 6.00 -6.36 16.92
C ILE A 206 5.32 -5.06 16.52
N SER A 207 6.08 -4.15 15.92
CA SER A 207 5.57 -2.91 15.34
C SER A 207 5.24 -3.12 13.87
N ILE A 208 4.12 -2.58 13.42
CA ILE A 208 3.68 -2.67 12.02
C ILE A 208 4.13 -1.43 11.26
N ILE A 209 4.92 -1.64 10.19
CA ILE A 209 5.24 -0.60 9.21
C ILE A 209 4.17 -0.66 8.13
N GLY A 210 3.38 0.40 8.01
CA GLY A 210 2.43 0.57 6.92
C GLY A 210 3.02 1.37 5.77
N ASP A 211 2.31 1.38 4.66
CA ASP A 211 2.73 2.06 3.43
C ASP A 211 1.57 2.87 2.86
N ILE A 212 1.85 4.11 2.47
CA ILE A 212 0.88 4.94 1.76
C ILE A 212 1.50 5.56 0.52
N PRO A 213 0.83 5.47 -0.63
CA PRO A 213 1.24 6.24 -1.79
C PRO A 213 1.01 7.73 -1.54
N ILE A 214 1.90 8.59 -2.06
CA ILE A 214 1.65 10.04 -2.02
C ILE A 214 0.35 10.37 -2.74
N TYR A 215 0.14 9.84 -3.93
CA TYR A 215 -1.07 10.10 -4.71
C TYR A 215 -2.19 9.10 -4.38
N VAL A 216 -3.40 9.44 -4.79
CA VAL A 216 -4.59 8.58 -4.70
C VAL A 216 -5.09 8.22 -6.09
N ALA A 217 -5.81 7.12 -6.21
CA ALA A 217 -6.40 6.72 -7.48
C ALA A 217 -7.43 7.76 -7.96
N GLU A 218 -7.44 8.09 -9.25
CA GLU A 218 -8.48 8.96 -9.84
C GLU A 218 -9.86 8.38 -9.54
N ASP A 219 -10.02 7.07 -9.76
CA ASP A 219 -11.26 6.35 -9.51
C ASP A 219 -11.34 5.89 -8.05
N SER A 220 -11.51 6.85 -7.15
CA SER A 220 -11.61 6.64 -5.70
C SER A 220 -12.67 7.53 -5.06
N SER A 221 -13.16 7.10 -3.90
CA SER A 221 -14.05 7.91 -3.07
C SER A 221 -13.38 9.19 -2.58
N ASP A 222 -12.06 9.19 -2.42
CA ASP A 222 -11.28 10.36 -2.02
C ASP A 222 -11.37 11.48 -3.05
N VAL A 223 -11.12 11.17 -4.32
CA VAL A 223 -11.16 12.16 -5.40
C VAL A 223 -12.59 12.58 -5.69
N TRP A 224 -13.54 11.66 -5.70
CA TRP A 224 -14.94 11.97 -5.91
C TRP A 224 -15.54 12.85 -4.79
N ALA A 225 -15.19 12.58 -3.53
CA ALA A 225 -15.73 13.32 -2.40
C ALA A 225 -15.05 14.68 -2.18
N HIS A 226 -13.77 14.81 -2.55
CA HIS A 226 -12.92 15.96 -2.27
C HIS A 226 -12.23 16.47 -3.52
N SER A 227 -12.96 16.56 -4.65
CA SER A 227 -12.41 16.96 -5.95
C SER A 227 -11.75 18.35 -5.95
N ASP A 228 -12.16 19.24 -5.04
CA ASP A 228 -11.57 20.57 -4.81
C ASP A 228 -10.12 20.51 -4.28
N GLN A 229 -9.70 19.37 -3.72
CA GLN A 229 -8.34 19.15 -3.25
C GLN A 229 -7.36 18.77 -4.37
N PHE A 230 -7.85 18.59 -5.59
CA PHE A 230 -7.07 18.15 -6.75
C PHE A 230 -7.12 19.18 -7.88
N GLN A 231 -6.17 19.07 -8.83
CA GLN A 231 -6.10 19.93 -10.01
C GLN A 231 -7.10 19.44 -11.06
N MET A 232 -8.34 19.87 -10.94
CA MET A 232 -9.46 19.48 -11.80
C MET A 232 -9.94 20.66 -12.66
N ASP A 233 -10.52 20.35 -13.83
CA ASP A 233 -11.31 21.31 -14.61
C ASP A 233 -12.76 21.43 -14.09
N ALA A 234 -13.59 22.21 -14.77
CA ALA A 234 -14.98 22.43 -14.39
C ALA A 234 -15.85 21.16 -14.48
N ASP A 235 -15.47 20.21 -15.33
CA ASP A 235 -16.16 18.94 -15.52
C ASP A 235 -15.59 17.81 -14.63
N LEU A 236 -14.72 18.18 -13.69
CA LEU A 236 -14.05 17.29 -12.75
C LEU A 236 -13.12 16.26 -13.40
N HIS A 237 -12.50 16.62 -14.54
CA HIS A 237 -11.40 15.86 -15.12
C HIS A 237 -10.07 16.41 -14.63
N PRO A 238 -9.06 15.55 -14.33
CA PRO A 238 -7.74 16.01 -14.02
C PRO A 238 -7.17 16.87 -15.15
N THR A 239 -6.64 18.05 -14.82
CA THR A 239 -5.94 18.89 -15.80
C THR A 239 -4.51 18.40 -16.02
N ARG A 240 -3.91 17.85 -14.98
CA ARG A 240 -2.60 17.22 -14.97
C ARG A 240 -2.58 16.02 -14.03
N VAL A 241 -1.70 15.08 -14.36
CA VAL A 241 -1.53 13.81 -13.62
C VAL A 241 -0.08 13.59 -13.22
N ALA A 242 0.10 12.72 -12.22
CA ALA A 242 1.42 12.36 -11.70
C ALA A 242 2.15 11.36 -12.60
N GLY A 243 3.46 11.38 -12.50
CA GLY A 243 4.35 10.43 -13.13
C GLY A 243 5.82 10.70 -12.83
N CYS A 244 6.71 10.10 -13.60
CA CYS A 244 8.15 10.34 -13.57
C CYS A 244 8.68 10.66 -14.97
N PRO A 245 9.70 11.52 -15.08
CA PRO A 245 10.31 11.82 -16.37
C PRO A 245 10.99 10.60 -16.98
N PRO A 246 11.29 10.62 -18.29
CA PRO A 246 12.19 9.66 -18.91
C PRO A 246 13.51 9.53 -18.13
N ASP A 247 13.96 8.30 -17.96
CA ASP A 247 15.21 7.94 -17.27
C ASP A 247 15.92 6.76 -17.97
N GLY A 248 16.96 6.23 -17.35
CA GLY A 248 17.69 5.07 -17.87
C GLY A 248 16.89 3.76 -17.90
N PHE A 249 15.75 3.69 -17.20
CA PHE A 249 14.89 2.52 -17.13
C PHE A 249 13.66 2.63 -18.04
N SER A 250 13.17 3.86 -18.30
CA SER A 250 12.02 4.11 -19.17
C SER A 250 12.27 5.32 -20.08
N ALA A 251 12.42 5.05 -21.38
CA ALA A 251 12.63 6.10 -22.41
C ALA A 251 11.42 7.05 -22.58
N ASP A 252 10.23 6.63 -22.17
CA ASP A 252 8.99 7.40 -22.22
C ASP A 252 8.60 7.98 -20.86
N GLY A 253 9.39 7.67 -19.82
CA GLY A 253 9.05 7.94 -18.43
C GLY A 253 7.91 7.06 -17.93
N GLN A 254 7.32 7.41 -16.80
CA GLN A 254 6.19 6.70 -16.22
C GLN A 254 4.99 7.64 -16.11
N LEU A 255 3.88 7.27 -16.71
CA LEU A 255 2.60 7.95 -16.61
C LEU A 255 1.73 7.18 -15.60
N TRP A 256 1.59 7.70 -14.37
CA TRP A 256 0.84 6.99 -13.32
C TRP A 256 -0.66 7.27 -13.36
N GLY A 257 -1.06 8.42 -13.93
CA GLY A 257 -2.47 8.77 -14.11
C GLY A 257 -3.19 9.29 -12.86
N ASN A 258 -2.53 9.35 -11.71
CA ASN A 258 -3.11 9.90 -10.49
C ASN A 258 -3.29 11.42 -10.62
N PRO A 259 -4.44 11.99 -10.21
CA PRO A 259 -4.63 13.43 -10.19
C PRO A 259 -3.66 14.11 -9.22
N LEU A 260 -3.15 15.28 -9.62
CA LEU A 260 -2.24 16.06 -8.79
C LEU A 260 -3.03 16.86 -7.74
N PHE A 261 -2.43 17.03 -6.56
CA PHE A 261 -3.00 17.84 -5.49
C PHE A 261 -2.99 19.33 -5.82
N ASN A 262 -4.03 20.04 -5.43
CA ASN A 262 -4.07 21.49 -5.41
C ASN A 262 -3.39 22.00 -4.11
N TRP A 263 -2.05 22.04 -4.12
CA TRP A 263 -1.29 22.41 -2.92
C TRP A 263 -1.53 23.83 -2.43
N GLU A 264 -1.99 24.73 -3.31
CA GLU A 264 -2.35 26.10 -2.93
C GLU A 264 -3.63 26.09 -2.09
N GLN A 265 -4.67 25.38 -2.54
CA GLN A 265 -5.92 25.22 -1.81
C GLN A 265 -5.68 24.47 -0.48
N MET A 266 -4.91 23.39 -0.51
CA MET A 266 -4.59 22.62 0.70
C MET A 266 -3.81 23.45 1.72
N ARG A 267 -2.89 24.32 1.29
CA ARG A 267 -2.19 25.23 2.18
C ARG A 267 -3.15 26.24 2.79
N ALA A 268 -4.08 26.77 2.01
CA ALA A 268 -5.06 27.75 2.47
C ALA A 268 -6.00 27.18 3.55
N ASP A 269 -6.35 25.89 3.47
CA ASP A 269 -7.17 25.20 4.47
C ASP A 269 -6.36 24.54 5.59
N GLY A 270 -5.01 24.72 5.61
CA GLY A 270 -4.11 24.15 6.60
C GLY A 270 -3.82 22.68 6.41
N TYR A 271 -3.92 22.18 5.19
CA TYR A 271 -3.69 20.76 4.79
C TYR A 271 -4.68 19.78 5.43
N HIS A 272 -5.90 20.23 5.71
CA HIS A 272 -6.89 19.48 6.50
C HIS A 272 -7.08 18.04 6.02
N TRP A 273 -7.27 17.81 4.74
CA TRP A 273 -7.44 16.47 4.16
C TRP A 273 -6.23 15.54 4.43
N TRP A 274 -5.02 16.04 4.19
CA TRP A 274 -3.80 15.29 4.41
C TRP A 274 -3.53 14.99 5.88
N LEU A 275 -3.77 15.96 6.76
CA LEU A 275 -3.60 15.78 8.20
C LEU A 275 -4.57 14.74 8.74
N HIS A 276 -5.80 14.72 8.24
CA HIS A 276 -6.76 13.68 8.57
C HIS A 276 -6.29 12.31 8.06
N ARG A 277 -5.83 12.21 6.80
CA ARG A 277 -5.30 10.98 6.22
C ARG A 277 -4.15 10.42 7.04
N ILE A 278 -3.12 11.22 7.36
CA ILE A 278 -1.96 10.76 8.13
C ILE A 278 -2.36 10.36 9.55
N SER A 279 -3.19 11.16 10.21
CA SER A 279 -3.68 10.84 11.56
C SER A 279 -4.44 9.52 11.60
N PHE A 280 -5.24 9.27 10.57
CA PHE A 280 -5.99 8.02 10.42
C PHE A 280 -5.05 6.82 10.21
N GLN A 281 -4.02 6.95 9.37
CA GLN A 281 -3.06 5.88 9.11
C GLN A 281 -2.28 5.46 10.37
N PHE A 282 -1.99 6.38 11.28
CA PHE A 282 -1.39 6.05 12.58
C PHE A 282 -2.32 5.32 13.57
N ARG A 283 -3.59 5.10 13.21
CA ARG A 283 -4.46 4.14 13.93
C ARG A 283 -4.20 2.70 13.48
N PHE A 284 -3.80 2.53 12.21
CA PHE A 284 -3.44 1.22 11.67
C PHE A 284 -2.01 0.83 12.02
N TYR A 285 -1.07 1.77 11.86
CA TYR A 285 0.34 1.48 11.82
C TYR A 285 1.11 2.17 12.95
N ASP A 286 2.24 1.57 13.34
CA ASP A 286 3.17 2.15 14.30
C ASP A 286 4.20 3.04 13.60
N VAL A 287 4.60 2.66 12.40
CA VAL A 287 5.52 3.38 11.53
C VAL A 287 4.85 3.53 10.16
N LEU A 288 4.97 4.68 9.53
CA LEU A 288 4.37 4.96 8.24
C LEU A 288 5.44 5.20 7.17
N ARG A 289 5.53 4.32 6.17
CA ARG A 289 6.32 4.59 4.97
C ARG A 289 5.49 5.47 4.03
N ILE A 290 6.05 6.58 3.60
CA ILE A 290 5.45 7.44 2.57
C ILE A 290 6.18 7.18 1.26
N ASP A 291 5.44 6.59 0.32
CA ASP A 291 5.92 6.31 -1.02
C ASP A 291 6.07 7.59 -1.83
N HIS A 292 7.12 7.65 -2.66
CA HIS A 292 7.47 8.80 -3.49
C HIS A 292 7.61 10.13 -2.70
N PHE A 293 8.33 10.10 -1.58
CA PHE A 293 8.49 11.25 -0.67
C PHE A 293 9.01 12.50 -1.38
N ARG A 294 9.85 12.36 -2.43
CA ARG A 294 10.34 13.50 -3.20
C ARG A 294 9.24 14.39 -3.76
N GLY A 295 8.03 13.86 -4.00
CA GLY A 295 6.88 14.61 -4.50
C GLY A 295 6.43 15.75 -3.59
N PHE A 296 6.81 15.73 -2.31
CA PHE A 296 6.59 16.85 -1.38
C PHE A 296 7.60 17.99 -1.57
N ASP A 297 8.78 17.73 -2.13
CA ASP A 297 9.76 18.76 -2.52
C ASP A 297 9.43 19.29 -3.91
N ALA A 298 9.38 18.41 -4.89
CA ALA A 298 8.98 18.69 -6.25
C ALA A 298 8.34 17.45 -6.88
N TYR A 299 7.23 17.66 -7.57
CA TYR A 299 6.50 16.61 -8.27
C TYR A 299 6.51 16.81 -9.77
N TYR A 300 6.43 15.70 -10.52
CA TYR A 300 6.42 15.75 -11.98
C TYR A 300 4.99 15.79 -12.50
N ALA A 301 4.62 16.90 -13.12
CA ALA A 301 3.26 17.19 -13.58
C ALA A 301 3.17 16.97 -15.09
N ILE A 302 2.33 16.04 -15.51
CA ILE A 302 2.13 15.68 -16.92
C ILE A 302 0.74 16.14 -17.33
N PRO A 303 0.58 16.81 -18.50
CA PRO A 303 -0.75 17.12 -19.03
C PRO A 303 -1.62 15.85 -19.09
N ALA A 304 -2.86 15.91 -18.62
CA ALA A 304 -3.75 14.72 -18.59
C ALA A 304 -4.05 14.17 -20.01
N SER A 305 -3.87 14.98 -21.05
CA SER A 305 -4.02 14.57 -22.46
C SER A 305 -2.76 13.94 -23.07
N ALA A 306 -1.64 13.90 -22.34
CA ALA A 306 -0.38 13.36 -22.86
C ALA A 306 -0.41 11.83 -22.88
N GLU A 307 0.14 11.25 -23.94
CA GLU A 307 0.26 9.78 -24.08
C GLU A 307 1.49 9.20 -23.36
N THR A 308 2.49 10.05 -23.09
CA THR A 308 3.73 9.69 -22.41
C THR A 308 4.15 10.74 -21.39
N ALA A 309 5.08 10.39 -20.50
CA ALA A 309 5.59 11.35 -19.52
C ALA A 309 6.59 12.39 -20.07
N LYS A 310 6.92 12.36 -21.35
CA LYS A 310 7.90 13.31 -21.97
C LYS A 310 7.48 14.77 -21.89
N GLU A 311 6.18 15.04 -21.88
CA GLU A 311 5.62 16.40 -21.88
C GLU A 311 5.49 17.00 -20.47
N GLY A 312 5.91 16.28 -19.45
CA GLY A 312 5.78 16.73 -18.07
C GLY A 312 6.80 17.79 -17.67
N THR A 313 6.49 18.47 -16.57
CA THR A 313 7.34 19.51 -15.98
C THR A 313 7.44 19.33 -14.47
N TRP A 314 8.59 19.71 -13.89
CA TRP A 314 8.76 19.73 -12.44
C TRP A 314 8.08 20.95 -11.83
N GLU A 315 7.29 20.71 -10.77
CA GLU A 315 6.62 21.75 -9.99
C GLU A 315 6.98 21.63 -8.51
N ALA A 316 7.01 22.77 -7.82
CA ALA A 316 7.30 22.79 -6.40
C ALA A 316 6.19 22.16 -5.56
N GLY A 317 6.55 21.25 -4.67
CA GLY A 317 5.67 20.68 -3.68
C GLY A 317 5.48 21.59 -2.45
N PRO A 318 4.71 21.15 -1.45
CA PRO A 318 4.46 21.95 -0.24
C PRO A 318 5.68 22.06 0.70
N GLY A 319 6.68 21.19 0.52
CA GLY A 319 7.95 21.22 1.25
C GLY A 319 7.81 21.02 2.76
N LEU A 320 8.72 21.66 3.49
CA LEU A 320 8.79 21.54 4.95
C LEU A 320 7.57 22.11 5.67
N ASP A 321 6.87 23.04 5.07
CA ASP A 321 5.66 23.65 5.63
C ASP A 321 4.58 22.60 5.93
N PHE A 322 4.38 21.68 4.98
CA PHE A 322 3.49 20.53 5.16
C PHE A 322 3.91 19.64 6.35
N PHE A 323 5.17 19.26 6.45
CA PHE A 323 5.63 18.37 7.53
C PHE A 323 5.60 19.04 8.91
N ARG A 324 5.76 20.37 8.99
CA ARG A 324 5.50 21.11 10.21
C ARG A 324 4.04 21.07 10.63
N ALA A 325 3.11 21.14 9.67
CA ALA A 325 1.69 20.98 9.96
C ALA A 325 1.38 19.56 10.43
N VAL A 326 1.98 18.54 9.81
CA VAL A 326 1.86 17.14 10.23
C VAL A 326 2.36 16.97 11.68
N GLU A 327 3.58 17.40 11.99
CA GLU A 327 4.15 17.27 13.34
C GLU A 327 3.31 17.99 14.41
N LYS A 328 2.74 19.13 14.08
CA LYS A 328 1.85 19.87 14.99
C LYS A 328 0.58 19.09 15.36
N VAL A 329 0.05 18.26 14.46
CA VAL A 329 -1.21 17.51 14.65
C VAL A 329 -0.97 16.13 15.23
N VAL A 330 -0.05 15.37 14.67
CA VAL A 330 0.19 13.96 15.06
C VAL A 330 1.37 13.80 16.04
N GLY A 331 2.12 14.88 16.30
CA GLY A 331 3.35 14.84 17.08
C GLY A 331 4.51 14.20 16.30
N GLN A 332 5.60 13.91 17.01
CA GLN A 332 6.73 13.19 16.43
C GLN A 332 6.37 11.71 16.28
N ARG A 333 5.95 11.33 15.09
CA ARG A 333 5.63 9.94 14.73
C ARG A 333 6.69 9.37 13.82
N PRO A 334 6.99 8.05 13.90
CA PRO A 334 7.94 7.40 13.02
C PRO A 334 7.42 7.38 11.57
N ILE A 335 8.10 8.12 10.71
CA ILE A 335 7.81 8.16 9.26
C ILE A 335 9.08 7.76 8.51
N ILE A 336 8.98 6.83 7.58
CA ILE A 336 10.02 6.44 6.64
C ILE A 336 9.74 7.16 5.32
N ALA A 337 10.74 7.85 4.79
CA ALA A 337 10.63 8.52 3.51
C ALA A 337 11.19 7.61 2.40
N GLU A 338 10.37 7.26 1.42
CA GLU A 338 10.88 6.63 0.21
C GLU A 338 11.59 7.70 -0.64
N ASP A 339 12.93 7.62 -0.64
CA ASP A 339 13.85 8.55 -1.30
C ASP A 339 14.68 7.85 -2.38
N LEU A 340 14.07 6.92 -3.11
CA LEU A 340 14.73 6.20 -4.19
C LEU A 340 14.70 7.00 -5.51
N GLY A 341 15.56 6.65 -6.44
CA GLY A 341 15.68 7.29 -7.75
C GLY A 341 16.49 8.57 -7.75
N PHE A 342 16.20 9.48 -8.69
CA PHE A 342 16.97 10.73 -8.87
C PHE A 342 16.61 11.77 -7.81
N LEU A 343 17.56 12.10 -6.92
CA LEU A 343 17.38 13.05 -5.84
C LEU A 343 18.10 14.36 -6.13
N THR A 344 17.44 15.47 -5.83
CA THR A 344 18.00 16.81 -5.90
C THR A 344 18.56 17.22 -4.51
N PRO A 345 19.47 18.22 -4.45
CA PRO A 345 19.92 18.76 -3.15
C PRO A 345 18.77 19.24 -2.24
N SER A 346 17.65 19.71 -2.82
CA SER A 346 16.48 20.16 -2.06
C SER A 346 15.76 19.00 -1.38
N VAL A 347 15.65 17.84 -2.03
CA VAL A 347 15.09 16.61 -1.41
C VAL A 347 15.95 16.16 -0.24
N HIS A 348 17.30 16.15 -0.39
CA HIS A 348 18.20 15.83 0.71
C HIS A 348 18.07 16.83 1.88
N GLN A 349 17.87 18.12 1.57
CA GLN A 349 17.64 19.11 2.61
C GLN A 349 16.29 18.92 3.31
N LEU A 350 15.23 18.53 2.58
CA LEU A 350 13.92 18.21 3.14
C LEU A 350 14.02 17.01 4.10
N LEU A 351 14.67 15.91 3.68
CA LEU A 351 14.93 14.75 4.53
C LEU A 351 15.70 15.13 5.80
N LYS A 352 16.76 15.93 5.66
CA LYS A 352 17.54 16.41 6.81
C LYS A 352 16.68 17.25 7.77
N ASN A 353 15.80 18.09 7.25
CA ASN A 353 14.96 18.99 8.04
C ASN A 353 13.83 18.25 8.77
N THR A 354 13.29 17.18 8.17
CA THR A 354 12.27 16.32 8.79
C THR A 354 12.88 15.30 9.76
N GLY A 355 14.15 14.93 9.55
CA GLY A 355 14.83 13.88 10.31
C GLY A 355 14.32 12.46 10.00
N TYR A 356 13.50 12.29 8.97
CA TYR A 356 12.98 10.98 8.59
C TYR A 356 14.08 10.09 8.00
N PRO A 357 14.11 8.78 8.35
CA PRO A 357 15.00 7.84 7.68
C PRO A 357 14.60 7.68 6.21
N GLY A 358 15.60 7.75 5.33
CA GLY A 358 15.47 7.36 3.94
C GLY A 358 15.71 5.86 3.75
N MET A 359 15.65 5.38 2.53
CA MET A 359 15.77 3.96 2.17
C MET A 359 17.11 3.68 1.47
N LYS A 360 17.64 2.48 1.70
CA LYS A 360 18.83 1.94 1.03
C LYS A 360 18.54 0.54 0.52
N VAL A 361 18.58 0.37 -0.80
CA VAL A 361 18.32 -0.91 -1.49
C VAL A 361 19.65 -1.49 -1.97
N LEU A 362 20.01 -2.66 -1.46
CA LEU A 362 21.30 -3.29 -1.72
C LEU A 362 21.50 -3.66 -3.20
N GLU A 363 20.45 -4.10 -3.89
CA GLU A 363 20.52 -4.42 -5.31
C GLU A 363 21.01 -3.25 -6.16
N PHE A 364 20.72 -2.01 -5.79
CA PHE A 364 21.18 -0.81 -6.51
C PHE A 364 22.68 -0.53 -6.31
N ALA A 365 23.31 -1.17 -5.31
CA ALA A 365 24.75 -0.98 -5.02
C ALA A 365 25.65 -1.51 -6.15
N PHE A 366 25.15 -2.40 -6.98
CA PHE A 366 25.93 -3.13 -7.96
C PHE A 366 25.49 -2.86 -9.41
N ASP A 367 24.51 -1.98 -9.64
CA ASP A 367 24.10 -1.61 -10.99
C ASP A 367 25.18 -0.76 -11.67
N SER A 368 25.91 -1.36 -12.60
CA SER A 368 27.03 -0.72 -13.32
C SER A 368 26.57 0.40 -14.26
N ARG A 369 25.27 0.47 -14.58
CA ARG A 369 24.66 1.53 -15.41
C ARG A 369 24.43 2.83 -14.61
N ASP A 370 24.32 2.72 -13.27
CA ASP A 370 24.08 3.85 -12.39
C ASP A 370 25.38 4.26 -11.66
N GLY A 371 25.91 5.45 -12.00
CA GLY A 371 27.09 5.99 -11.30
C GLY A 371 26.86 6.30 -9.80
N GLY A 372 25.62 6.22 -9.30
CA GLY A 372 25.22 6.42 -7.91
C GLY A 372 25.30 5.17 -7.03
N GLY A 373 25.58 3.99 -7.58
CA GLY A 373 25.54 2.70 -6.86
C GLY A 373 26.35 2.66 -5.57
N ARG A 374 27.45 3.40 -5.48
CA ARG A 374 28.27 3.48 -4.25
C ARG A 374 27.51 3.96 -3.02
N THR A 375 26.48 4.78 -3.18
CA THR A 375 25.68 5.29 -2.06
C THR A 375 24.79 4.22 -1.44
N TYR A 376 24.58 3.12 -2.16
CA TYR A 376 23.81 1.94 -1.72
C TYR A 376 24.71 0.80 -1.19
N GLN A 377 26.01 0.98 -1.15
CA GLN A 377 26.92 0.01 -0.53
C GLN A 377 26.83 0.10 1.00
N PRO A 378 26.70 -1.02 1.74
CA PRO A 378 26.42 -1.02 3.19
C PRO A 378 27.37 -0.21 4.06
N HIS A 379 28.66 -0.10 3.69
CA HIS A 379 29.63 0.70 4.43
C HIS A 379 29.42 2.22 4.30
N ASN A 380 28.60 2.68 3.36
CA ASN A 380 28.23 4.08 3.14
C ASN A 380 26.85 4.44 3.72
N TYR A 381 26.16 3.50 4.35
CA TYR A 381 24.84 3.80 4.91
C TYR A 381 24.93 4.77 6.08
N PRO A 382 24.10 5.83 6.11
CA PRO A 382 23.89 6.59 7.34
C PRO A 382 23.18 5.69 8.36
N THR A 383 23.32 6.01 9.65
CA THR A 383 22.58 5.28 10.70
C THR A 383 21.07 5.48 10.57
N ASN A 384 20.64 6.72 10.33
CA ASN A 384 19.20 7.04 10.13
C ASN A 384 18.71 6.64 8.74
N CYS A 385 18.63 5.34 8.49
CA CYS A 385 18.05 4.81 7.25
C CYS A 385 17.44 3.42 7.48
N VAL A 386 16.65 2.98 6.50
CA VAL A 386 16.12 1.63 6.40
C VAL A 386 16.83 0.90 5.27
N ALA A 387 17.52 -0.20 5.59
CA ALA A 387 18.23 -1.03 4.63
C ALA A 387 17.35 -2.19 4.16
N TYR A 388 17.30 -2.42 2.86
CA TYR A 388 16.61 -3.52 2.19
C TYR A 388 17.60 -4.28 1.31
N VAL A 389 17.38 -5.58 1.09
CA VAL A 389 18.01 -6.28 -0.04
C VAL A 389 17.36 -5.79 -1.33
N GLY A 390 16.07 -5.99 -1.44
CA GLY A 390 15.15 -5.43 -2.41
C GLY A 390 13.82 -5.09 -1.75
N THR A 391 12.99 -4.24 -2.38
CA THR A 391 11.63 -3.92 -1.97
C THR A 391 10.62 -4.78 -2.75
N HIS A 392 9.32 -4.57 -2.53
CA HIS A 392 8.26 -5.24 -3.31
C HIS A 392 8.31 -4.96 -4.82
N ASP A 393 9.02 -3.90 -5.25
CA ASP A 393 9.20 -3.52 -6.67
C ASP A 393 10.45 -4.15 -7.30
N ASN A 394 11.35 -4.65 -6.47
CA ASN A 394 12.55 -5.34 -6.92
C ASN A 394 12.27 -6.84 -7.14
N ASP A 395 13.22 -7.55 -7.73
CA ASP A 395 13.18 -9.01 -7.74
C ASP A 395 13.52 -9.55 -6.34
N THR A 396 13.45 -10.85 -6.15
CA THR A 396 14.04 -11.48 -4.97
C THR A 396 15.56 -11.49 -5.09
N ALA A 397 16.29 -11.68 -3.99
CA ALA A 397 17.75 -11.74 -4.00
C ALA A 397 18.29 -12.77 -5.01
N LEU A 398 17.73 -13.99 -5.06
CA LEU A 398 18.12 -15.01 -6.03
C LEU A 398 17.64 -14.70 -7.44
N GLY A 399 16.47 -14.07 -7.59
CA GLY A 399 15.97 -13.58 -8.86
C GLY A 399 16.91 -12.53 -9.46
N TRP A 400 17.34 -11.56 -8.65
CA TRP A 400 18.32 -10.55 -9.06
C TRP A 400 19.65 -11.18 -9.48
N ILE A 401 20.21 -12.11 -8.69
CA ILE A 401 21.44 -12.82 -9.03
C ILE A 401 21.33 -13.58 -10.38
N SER A 402 20.14 -14.08 -10.69
CA SER A 402 19.92 -14.84 -11.93
C SER A 402 19.68 -13.95 -13.16
N THR A 403 19.24 -12.71 -12.97
CA THR A 403 18.79 -11.81 -14.05
C THR A 403 19.69 -10.59 -14.27
N ALA A 404 20.45 -10.16 -13.26
CA ALA A 404 21.38 -9.05 -13.36
C ALA A 404 22.56 -9.37 -14.31
N SER A 405 23.29 -8.33 -14.73
CA SER A 405 24.45 -8.54 -15.59
C SER A 405 25.51 -9.41 -14.90
N PRO A 406 26.25 -10.25 -15.63
CA PRO A 406 27.32 -11.05 -15.03
C PRO A 406 28.37 -10.21 -14.29
N GLU A 407 28.61 -8.98 -14.75
CA GLU A 407 29.56 -8.04 -14.14
C GLU A 407 29.04 -7.54 -12.78
N ASP A 408 27.76 -7.18 -12.70
CA ASP A 408 27.10 -6.72 -11.48
C ASP A 408 27.07 -7.85 -10.42
N VAL A 409 26.72 -9.06 -10.85
CA VAL A 409 26.72 -10.24 -9.98
C VAL A 409 28.13 -10.59 -9.49
N ALA A 410 29.14 -10.52 -10.37
CA ALA A 410 30.53 -10.78 -9.96
C ALA A 410 31.01 -9.75 -8.91
N LEU A 411 30.69 -8.46 -9.11
CA LEU A 411 31.00 -7.42 -8.15
C LEU A 411 30.29 -7.65 -6.81
N ALA A 412 29.00 -8.02 -6.84
CA ALA A 412 28.25 -8.33 -5.63
C ALA A 412 28.85 -9.53 -4.87
N ARG A 413 29.21 -10.62 -5.58
CA ARG A 413 29.84 -11.79 -4.97
C ARG A 413 31.17 -11.47 -4.31
N GLU A 414 32.00 -10.69 -5.00
CA GLU A 414 33.30 -10.25 -4.44
C GLU A 414 33.13 -9.35 -3.23
N TYR A 415 32.32 -8.29 -3.34
CA TYR A 415 32.14 -7.29 -2.29
C TYR A 415 31.44 -7.84 -1.05
N LEU A 416 30.39 -8.69 -1.23
CA LEU A 416 29.61 -9.26 -0.13
C LEU A 416 30.16 -10.59 0.38
N HIS A 417 31.18 -11.14 -0.28
CA HIS A 417 31.72 -12.49 -0.02
C HIS A 417 30.63 -13.56 -0.06
N LEU A 418 29.81 -13.52 -1.14
CA LEU A 418 28.72 -14.49 -1.31
C LEU A 418 29.31 -15.86 -1.67
N ASP A 419 28.80 -16.91 -1.04
CA ASP A 419 29.16 -18.29 -1.33
C ASP A 419 27.93 -19.24 -1.28
N SER A 420 28.13 -20.46 -1.78
CA SER A 420 27.09 -21.48 -1.82
C SER A 420 26.89 -22.23 -0.50
N ILE A 421 27.76 -22.05 0.49
CA ILE A 421 27.69 -22.71 1.79
C ILE A 421 26.67 -21.98 2.67
N GLU A 422 26.81 -20.65 2.75
CA GLU A 422 25.83 -19.80 3.43
C GLU A 422 24.53 -19.69 2.62
N GLY A 423 24.64 -19.64 1.29
CA GLY A 423 23.58 -19.26 0.35
C GLY A 423 23.64 -17.79 -0.02
N GLU A 424 23.56 -17.50 -1.32
CA GLU A 424 23.75 -16.13 -1.82
C GLU A 424 22.67 -15.14 -1.30
N ASN A 425 21.42 -15.59 -1.17
CA ASN A 425 20.35 -14.79 -0.52
C ASN A 425 20.68 -14.47 0.94
N TRP A 426 21.18 -15.45 1.68
CA TRP A 426 21.57 -15.24 3.08
C TRP A 426 22.76 -14.29 3.21
N GLY A 427 23.74 -14.38 2.31
CA GLY A 427 24.86 -13.45 2.24
C GLY A 427 24.42 -12.01 1.98
N MET A 428 23.44 -11.79 1.09
CA MET A 428 22.85 -10.47 0.84
C MET A 428 22.09 -9.94 2.07
N MET A 429 21.26 -10.78 2.71
CA MET A 429 20.56 -10.41 3.95
C MET A 429 21.54 -10.09 5.09
N ARG A 430 22.59 -10.92 5.26
CA ARG A 430 23.67 -10.67 6.25
C ARG A 430 24.32 -9.31 6.04
N ALA A 431 24.52 -8.89 4.79
CA ALA A 431 25.14 -7.59 4.49
C ALA A 431 24.29 -6.42 5.02
N ILE A 432 22.98 -6.43 4.84
CA ILE A 432 22.13 -5.36 5.39
C ILE A 432 21.99 -5.44 6.91
N TRP A 433 21.89 -6.66 7.48
CA TRP A 433 21.84 -6.83 8.94
C TRP A 433 23.12 -6.42 9.64
N SER A 434 24.28 -6.53 8.98
CA SER A 434 25.59 -6.09 9.53
C SER A 434 25.92 -4.63 9.24
N SER A 435 25.10 -3.92 8.44
CA SER A 435 25.28 -2.50 8.13
C SER A 435 25.05 -1.60 9.35
N THR A 436 25.28 -0.31 9.21
CA THR A 436 25.05 0.71 10.27
C THR A 436 23.60 1.19 10.35
N ALA A 437 22.72 0.76 9.44
CA ALA A 437 21.33 1.19 9.37
C ALA A 437 20.55 0.90 10.67
N ASP A 438 19.72 1.83 11.11
CA ASP A 438 18.86 1.65 12.28
C ASP A 438 17.79 0.58 12.05
N TYR A 439 17.34 0.42 10.81
CA TYR A 439 16.36 -0.59 10.41
C TYR A 439 16.93 -1.45 9.27
N ALA A 440 16.70 -2.75 9.34
CA ALA A 440 17.02 -3.69 8.26
C ALA A 440 15.80 -4.58 8.00
N ILE A 441 15.22 -4.46 6.82
CA ILE A 441 13.99 -5.17 6.42
C ILE A 441 14.31 -6.11 5.26
N VAL A 442 13.95 -7.38 5.39
CA VAL A 442 14.11 -8.40 4.34
C VAL A 442 12.75 -8.80 3.79
N GLN A 443 12.70 -9.18 2.53
CA GLN A 443 11.50 -9.80 1.95
C GLN A 443 11.35 -11.25 2.47
N MET A 444 10.12 -11.69 2.73
CA MET A 444 9.88 -13.09 3.12
C MET A 444 10.38 -14.08 2.05
N GLN A 445 10.29 -13.72 0.78
CA GLN A 445 10.76 -14.52 -0.34
C GLN A 445 12.28 -14.80 -0.28
N ASP A 446 13.06 -13.82 0.20
CA ASP A 446 14.51 -14.00 0.37
C ASP A 446 14.83 -14.97 1.49
N LEU A 447 14.06 -14.94 2.59
CA LEU A 447 14.16 -15.94 3.67
C LEU A 447 13.81 -17.35 3.18
N LEU A 448 12.82 -17.45 2.29
CA LEU A 448 12.39 -18.71 1.68
C LEU A 448 13.33 -19.20 0.57
N GLY A 449 14.30 -18.39 0.13
CA GLY A 449 15.20 -18.72 -0.96
C GLY A 449 14.49 -18.86 -2.32
N LEU A 450 13.46 -18.06 -2.56
CA LEU A 450 12.72 -18.06 -3.83
C LEU A 450 13.45 -17.22 -4.88
N SER A 451 13.35 -17.63 -6.13
CA SER A 451 13.80 -16.85 -7.29
C SER A 451 12.66 -15.93 -7.77
N SER A 452 12.72 -15.46 -9.02
CA SER A 452 11.75 -14.50 -9.60
C SER A 452 10.29 -14.95 -9.57
N GLU A 453 10.01 -16.24 -9.35
CA GLU A 453 8.64 -16.74 -9.15
C GLU A 453 7.99 -16.17 -7.88
N GLY A 454 8.82 -15.75 -6.91
CA GLY A 454 8.38 -15.08 -5.68
C GLY A 454 8.20 -13.56 -5.81
N ARG A 455 8.56 -12.96 -6.94
CA ARG A 455 8.46 -11.51 -7.13
C ARG A 455 7.03 -11.00 -6.98
N ILE A 456 6.84 -9.89 -6.23
CA ILE A 456 5.53 -9.31 -5.94
C ILE A 456 5.07 -8.41 -7.08
N ASN A 457 5.92 -7.46 -7.49
CA ASN A 457 5.61 -6.47 -8.51
C ASN A 457 6.76 -6.27 -9.50
N THR A 458 6.41 -6.07 -10.76
CA THR A 458 7.31 -5.59 -11.79
C THR A 458 6.77 -4.25 -12.27
N PRO A 459 7.41 -3.12 -11.87
CA PRO A 459 6.96 -1.79 -12.25
C PRO A 459 6.78 -1.62 -13.76
N SER A 460 5.82 -0.77 -14.16
CA SER A 460 5.49 -0.51 -15.56
C SER A 460 4.95 -1.71 -16.35
N THR A 461 4.47 -2.75 -15.69
CA THR A 461 3.81 -3.90 -16.34
C THR A 461 2.36 -4.03 -15.90
N LEU A 462 1.50 -4.51 -16.82
CA LEU A 462 0.10 -4.82 -16.52
C LEU A 462 -0.09 -6.34 -16.37
N GLY A 463 -0.76 -6.73 -15.29
CA GLY A 463 -1.08 -8.13 -14.99
C GLY A 463 0.11 -8.92 -14.41
N GLY A 464 -0.20 -10.02 -13.73
CA GLY A 464 0.80 -10.89 -13.10
C GLY A 464 1.39 -10.40 -11.79
N ASN A 465 1.16 -9.12 -11.43
CA ASN A 465 1.64 -8.51 -10.20
C ASN A 465 0.69 -8.76 -9.01
N TRP A 466 1.20 -8.61 -7.79
CA TRP A 466 0.44 -8.66 -6.53
C TRP A 466 -0.21 -10.01 -6.21
N GLN A 467 0.23 -11.07 -6.88
CA GLN A 467 -0.42 -12.38 -6.84
C GLN A 467 0.35 -13.43 -6.03
N TRP A 468 1.65 -13.22 -5.78
CA TRP A 468 2.45 -14.20 -5.09
C TRP A 468 1.92 -14.52 -3.68
N ARG A 469 1.94 -15.82 -3.34
CA ARG A 469 1.55 -16.31 -2.01
C ARG A 469 2.52 -17.39 -1.52
N ALA A 470 2.85 -17.32 -0.24
CA ALA A 470 3.51 -18.43 0.43
C ALA A 470 2.57 -19.64 0.53
N LEU A 471 3.16 -20.82 0.43
CA LEU A 471 2.45 -22.08 0.66
C LEU A 471 2.46 -22.44 2.14
N PRO A 472 1.48 -23.20 2.62
CA PRO A 472 1.52 -23.77 3.97
C PRO A 472 2.67 -24.76 4.11
N GLY A 473 3.37 -24.77 5.25
CA GLY A 473 4.42 -25.75 5.54
C GLY A 473 5.60 -25.19 6.26
#